data_03a70bcc71aa8e6c960080e885ec7f83
#
_entry.id   03a70bcc71aa8e6c960080e885ec7f83
#
_cell.length_a   1.000
_cell.length_b   1.000
_cell.length_c   1.000
_cell.angle_alpha   90.00
_cell.angle_beta   90.00
_cell.angle_gamma   90.00
#
_symmetry.space_group_name_H-M   'P 1'
#
loop_
_entity.id
_entity.type
_entity.pdbx_description
1 polymer ?
#
loop_
_entity_poly.entity_id
_entity_poly.type
_entity_poly.pdbx_seq_one_letter_code
_entity_poly.pdbx_strand_id
1 'polypeptide(L)'
;MEAVDIALVLAVDGSASVTFEEFGLICGGMAAALRDPVIVAGLTQGPAKGSLAALLLWSGAGAQAVMMGWTCLGAEADVLAFADAVDNMPRTVRPGLTAIGEALLGALTLLAHAPASARRSVVDVIGDGRSNDGIAPGPVRDRMAAAGITINGLCILHEEPDLLHFYATEVIGGPDAFAVTCTDYPDFAAAMRRKLAQEVA
;
A
#
# COMPACT_ATOMS: atom_id res chain seq x y z
N MET A 1 6.45 14.97 17.66
CA MET A 1 7.18 14.83 16.38
C MET A 1 6.69 15.97 15.49
N GLU A 2 7.60 16.64 14.77
CA GLU A 2 7.19 17.63 13.76
C GLU A 2 6.38 16.96 12.64
N ALA A 3 5.67 17.76 11.82
CA ALA A 3 4.91 17.22 10.70
C ALA A 3 5.83 16.50 9.71
N VAL A 4 5.33 15.45 9.04
CA VAL A 4 6.04 14.71 7.99
C VAL A 4 5.44 15.02 6.61
N ASP A 5 6.16 14.71 5.55
CA ASP A 5 5.68 14.94 4.19
C ASP A 5 4.55 13.97 3.82
N ILE A 6 4.76 12.69 4.04
CA ILE A 6 3.80 11.64 3.71
C ILE A 6 3.65 10.68 4.91
N ALA A 7 2.40 10.30 5.23
CA ALA A 7 2.08 9.11 6.01
C ALA A 7 1.52 8.06 5.04
N LEU A 8 2.32 7.03 4.72
CA LEU A 8 2.03 6.00 3.74
C LEU A 8 1.67 4.68 4.42
N VAL A 9 0.50 4.13 4.10
CA VAL A 9 0.14 2.76 4.47
C VAL A 9 0.19 1.88 3.22
N LEU A 10 1.07 0.90 3.21
CA LEU A 10 1.09 -0.16 2.20
C LEU A 10 0.13 -1.27 2.64
N ALA A 11 -1.01 -1.40 1.96
CA ALA A 11 -2.03 -2.42 2.24
C ALA A 11 -1.91 -3.55 1.21
N VAL A 12 -1.30 -4.65 1.62
CA VAL A 12 -0.86 -5.76 0.74
C VAL A 12 -1.81 -6.93 0.84
N ASP A 13 -2.22 -7.44 -0.31
CA ASP A 13 -3.07 -8.62 -0.44
C ASP A 13 -2.30 -9.90 -0.07
N GLY A 14 -2.87 -10.67 0.82
CA GLY A 14 -2.45 -12.01 1.19
C GLY A 14 -3.61 -13.01 1.06
N SER A 15 -4.60 -12.75 0.20
CA SER A 15 -5.74 -13.64 -0.07
C SER A 15 -5.31 -14.93 -0.78
N ALA A 16 -6.22 -15.88 -0.93
CA ALA A 16 -5.90 -17.21 -1.43
C ALA A 16 -5.48 -17.24 -2.92
N SER A 17 -5.84 -16.22 -3.71
CA SER A 17 -5.39 -16.07 -5.10
C SER A 17 -3.88 -15.84 -5.21
N VAL A 18 -3.30 -15.13 -4.24
CA VAL A 18 -1.85 -14.91 -4.18
C VAL A 18 -1.16 -16.16 -3.65
N THR A 19 -0.39 -16.86 -4.46
CA THR A 19 0.41 -18.01 -4.02
C THR A 19 1.57 -17.59 -3.11
N PHE A 20 2.26 -18.54 -2.50
CA PHE A 20 3.42 -18.24 -1.66
C PHE A 20 4.58 -17.64 -2.48
N GLU A 21 4.79 -18.14 -3.71
CA GLU A 21 5.84 -17.64 -4.61
C GLU A 21 5.53 -16.21 -5.08
N GLU A 22 4.29 -15.94 -5.45
CA GLU A 22 3.81 -14.61 -5.85
C GLU A 22 3.90 -13.60 -4.72
N PHE A 23 3.57 -14.00 -3.49
CA PHE A 23 3.79 -13.17 -2.31
C PHE A 23 5.26 -12.79 -2.13
N GLY A 24 6.18 -13.73 -2.39
CA GLY A 24 7.62 -13.44 -2.41
C GLY A 24 8.00 -12.42 -3.49
N LEU A 25 7.39 -12.48 -4.68
CA LEU A 25 7.61 -11.49 -5.75
C LEU A 25 7.06 -10.10 -5.37
N ILE A 26 5.92 -10.04 -4.69
CA ILE A 26 5.37 -8.78 -4.15
C ILE A 26 6.34 -8.18 -3.14
N CYS A 27 6.79 -8.94 -2.14
CA CYS A 27 7.71 -8.46 -1.11
C CYS A 27 9.04 -7.98 -1.71
N GLY A 28 9.68 -8.80 -2.54
CA GLY A 28 10.93 -8.46 -3.21
C GLY A 28 10.79 -7.25 -4.14
N GLY A 29 9.67 -7.15 -4.86
CA GLY A 29 9.39 -6.02 -5.76
C GLY A 29 9.15 -4.71 -5.01
N MET A 30 8.43 -4.74 -3.89
CA MET A 30 8.27 -3.58 -3.01
C MET A 30 9.62 -3.13 -2.44
N ALA A 31 10.40 -4.08 -1.93
CA ALA A 31 11.72 -3.80 -1.37
C ALA A 31 12.69 -3.22 -2.42
N ALA A 32 12.68 -3.76 -3.64
CA ALA A 32 13.48 -3.23 -4.74
C ALA A 32 13.07 -1.80 -5.11
N ALA A 33 11.76 -1.51 -5.15
CA ALA A 33 11.27 -0.17 -5.40
C ALA A 33 11.66 0.82 -4.29
N LEU A 34 11.54 0.43 -3.03
CA LEU A 34 11.94 1.25 -1.87
C LEU A 34 13.44 1.57 -1.86
N ARG A 35 14.29 0.71 -2.45
CA ARG A 35 15.73 0.93 -2.57
C ARG A 35 16.11 1.83 -3.76
N ASP A 36 15.14 2.25 -4.60
CA ASP A 36 15.41 3.16 -5.71
C ASP A 36 15.81 4.55 -5.20
N PRO A 37 16.93 5.14 -5.68
CA PRO A 37 17.42 6.42 -5.18
C PRO A 37 16.42 7.58 -5.33
N VAL A 38 15.57 7.57 -6.37
CA VAL A 38 14.53 8.59 -6.57
C VAL A 38 13.46 8.49 -5.48
N ILE A 39 13.06 7.27 -5.13
CA ILE A 39 12.06 7.01 -4.08
C ILE A 39 12.65 7.32 -2.71
N VAL A 40 13.89 6.91 -2.43
CA VAL A 40 14.61 7.26 -1.20
C VAL A 40 14.66 8.78 -1.02
N ALA A 41 15.07 9.53 -2.06
CA ALA A 41 15.13 10.98 -2.01
C ALA A 41 13.73 11.59 -1.77
N GLY A 42 12.70 11.12 -2.47
CA GLY A 42 11.32 11.60 -2.31
C GLY A 42 10.76 11.38 -0.91
N LEU A 43 11.07 10.24 -0.27
CA LEU A 43 10.62 9.93 1.09
C LEU A 43 11.38 10.72 2.18
N THR A 44 12.64 11.11 1.92
CA THR A 44 13.53 11.68 2.96
C THR A 44 13.83 13.17 2.80
N GLN A 45 13.69 13.74 1.61
CA GLN A 45 14.16 15.09 1.28
C GLN A 45 13.04 16.08 0.96
N GLY A 46 11.79 15.73 1.23
CA GLY A 46 10.67 16.66 1.11
C GLY A 46 10.75 17.84 2.09
N PRO A 47 9.81 18.81 2.01
CA PRO A 47 9.85 20.03 2.83
C PRO A 47 9.87 19.77 4.34
N ALA A 48 9.24 18.67 4.82
CA ALA A 48 9.27 18.27 6.22
C ALA A 48 10.45 17.33 6.55
N LYS A 49 11.27 16.98 5.55
CA LYS A 49 12.48 16.14 5.68
C LYS A 49 12.22 14.78 6.32
N GLY A 50 11.17 14.12 5.89
CA GLY A 50 10.86 12.76 6.32
C GLY A 50 9.42 12.35 6.07
N SER A 51 9.22 11.06 6.06
CA SER A 51 7.93 10.42 5.88
C SER A 51 7.69 9.37 6.96
N LEU A 52 6.45 8.90 7.07
CA LEU A 52 6.08 7.74 7.86
C LEU A 52 5.61 6.64 6.92
N ALA A 53 6.00 5.40 7.17
CA ALA A 53 5.47 4.24 6.48
C ALA A 53 4.99 3.18 7.46
N ALA A 54 3.91 2.49 7.11
CA ALA A 54 3.41 1.30 7.79
C ALA A 54 2.97 0.27 6.75
N LEU A 55 2.96 -1.03 7.12
CA LEU A 55 2.50 -2.08 6.25
C LEU A 55 1.43 -2.93 6.92
N LEU A 56 0.29 -3.05 6.26
CA LEU A 56 -0.85 -3.87 6.61
C LEU A 56 -0.96 -5.02 5.61
N LEU A 57 -0.88 -6.26 6.10
CA LEU A 57 -1.21 -7.45 5.32
C LEU A 57 -2.66 -7.83 5.57
N TRP A 58 -3.43 -8.13 4.53
CA TRP A 58 -4.84 -8.43 4.64
C TRP A 58 -5.27 -9.60 3.74
N SER A 59 -6.42 -10.21 4.04
CA SER A 59 -7.05 -11.27 3.28
C SER A 59 -8.58 -11.15 3.41
N GLY A 60 -9.31 -12.20 3.77
CA GLY A 60 -10.75 -12.16 4.04
C GLY A 60 -11.12 -11.34 5.28
N ALA A 61 -12.42 -11.25 5.52
CA ALA A 61 -12.99 -10.52 6.65
C ALA A 61 -12.37 -10.95 7.99
N GLY A 62 -11.90 -9.96 8.77
CA GLY A 62 -11.23 -10.20 10.06
C GLY A 62 -9.81 -10.77 9.97
N ALA A 63 -9.27 -10.98 8.76
CA ALA A 63 -7.91 -11.49 8.55
C ALA A 63 -6.95 -10.36 8.15
N GLN A 64 -6.51 -9.59 9.13
CA GLN A 64 -5.59 -8.48 8.95
C GLN A 64 -4.46 -8.54 9.98
N ALA A 65 -3.27 -8.12 9.58
CA ALA A 65 -2.10 -8.02 10.46
C ALA A 65 -1.28 -6.78 10.12
N VAL A 66 -0.96 -5.96 11.10
CA VAL A 66 0.03 -4.90 10.95
C VAL A 66 1.40 -5.55 11.01
N MET A 67 2.02 -5.70 9.85
CA MET A 67 3.34 -6.33 9.72
C MET A 67 4.46 -5.40 10.13
N MET A 68 4.32 -4.13 9.77
CA MET A 68 5.21 -3.05 10.23
C MET A 68 4.36 -1.89 10.72
N GLY A 69 4.53 -1.53 11.98
CA GLY A 69 3.95 -0.31 12.56
C GLY A 69 4.62 0.93 11.97
N TRP A 70 4.15 2.11 12.37
CA TRP A 70 4.70 3.36 11.87
C TRP A 70 6.22 3.43 12.07
N THR A 71 6.93 3.52 10.95
CA THR A 71 8.39 3.67 10.86
C THR A 71 8.69 5.06 10.31
N CYS A 72 9.57 5.80 10.98
CA CYS A 72 10.04 7.09 10.49
C CYS A 72 11.09 6.86 9.40
N LEU A 73 10.91 7.50 8.26
CA LEU A 73 11.80 7.46 7.10
C LEU A 73 12.46 8.85 6.95
N GLY A 74 13.38 9.16 7.86
CA GLY A 74 14.07 10.46 7.92
C GLY A 74 15.42 10.47 7.20
N ALA A 75 15.98 9.31 6.93
CA ALA A 75 17.26 9.14 6.25
C ALA A 75 17.23 7.91 5.32
N GLU A 76 18.16 7.85 4.37
CA GLU A 76 18.32 6.69 3.47
C GLU A 76 18.41 5.37 4.26
N ALA A 77 19.18 5.34 5.34
CA ALA A 77 19.34 4.14 6.15
C ALA A 77 18.00 3.63 6.73
N ASP A 78 17.08 4.53 7.07
CA ASP A 78 15.74 4.16 7.57
C ASP A 78 14.91 3.51 6.47
N VAL A 79 14.96 4.06 5.24
CA VAL A 79 14.25 3.51 4.09
C VAL A 79 14.81 2.13 3.72
N LEU A 80 16.12 1.96 3.71
CA LEU A 80 16.76 0.68 3.43
C LEU A 80 16.42 -0.37 4.49
N ALA A 81 16.41 0.00 5.77
CA ALA A 81 16.00 -0.90 6.84
C ALA A 81 14.52 -1.30 6.73
N PHE A 82 13.65 -0.36 6.36
CA PHE A 82 12.23 -0.67 6.09
C PHE A 82 12.09 -1.60 4.88
N ALA A 83 12.85 -1.36 3.80
CA ALA A 83 12.88 -2.22 2.63
C ALA A 83 13.35 -3.65 2.97
N ASP A 84 14.37 -3.79 3.82
CA ASP A 84 14.85 -5.10 4.28
C ASP A 84 13.78 -5.83 5.11
N ALA A 85 13.03 -5.12 5.94
CA ALA A 85 11.92 -5.69 6.69
C ALA A 85 10.76 -6.15 5.77
N VAL A 86 10.48 -5.40 4.71
CA VAL A 86 9.48 -5.77 3.68
C VAL A 86 9.92 -7.03 2.92
N ASP A 87 11.18 -7.10 2.49
CA ASP A 87 11.75 -8.22 1.74
C ASP A 87 11.67 -9.56 2.51
N ASN A 88 11.85 -9.47 3.83
CA ASN A 88 11.84 -10.63 4.73
C ASN A 88 10.49 -10.86 5.44
N MET A 89 9.44 -10.19 5.01
CA MET A 89 8.14 -10.25 5.67
C MET A 89 7.48 -11.63 5.52
N PRO A 90 7.11 -12.31 6.63
CA PRO A 90 6.38 -13.57 6.55
C PRO A 90 4.91 -13.33 6.20
N ARG A 91 4.30 -14.23 5.47
CA ARG A 91 2.84 -14.22 5.25
C ARG A 91 2.14 -14.78 6.48
N THR A 92 1.69 -13.90 7.37
CA THR A 92 1.10 -14.27 8.66
C THR A 92 -0.42 -14.37 8.63
N VAL A 93 -1.09 -13.70 7.68
CA VAL A 93 -2.54 -13.81 7.54
C VAL A 93 -2.91 -15.15 6.93
N ARG A 94 -4.03 -15.73 7.41
CA ARG A 94 -4.59 -16.93 6.82
C ARG A 94 -5.10 -16.60 5.42
N PRO A 95 -4.70 -17.36 4.38
CA PRO A 95 -5.26 -17.21 3.05
C PRO A 95 -6.78 -17.42 3.06
N GLY A 96 -7.50 -16.49 2.46
CA GLY A 96 -8.96 -16.47 2.44
C GLY A 96 -9.50 -15.71 1.24
N LEU A 97 -10.72 -15.23 1.34
CA LEU A 97 -11.33 -14.33 0.37
C LEU A 97 -10.64 -12.95 0.37
N THR A 98 -11.18 -12.00 -0.38
CA THR A 98 -10.59 -10.69 -0.65
C THR A 98 -11.47 -9.59 -0.05
N ALA A 99 -11.07 -9.02 1.12
CA ALA A 99 -11.86 -8.05 1.88
C ALA A 99 -11.23 -6.65 1.83
N ILE A 100 -11.26 -5.99 0.66
CA ILE A 100 -10.62 -4.67 0.45
C ILE A 100 -11.23 -3.60 1.35
N GLY A 101 -12.55 -3.59 1.55
CA GLY A 101 -13.21 -2.58 2.40
C GLY A 101 -12.71 -2.64 3.85
N GLU A 102 -12.44 -3.84 4.38
CA GLU A 102 -11.86 -4.00 5.71
C GLU A 102 -10.38 -3.63 5.75
N ALA A 103 -9.64 -3.90 4.66
CA ALA A 103 -8.26 -3.43 4.52
C ALA A 103 -8.18 -1.89 4.57
N LEU A 104 -9.12 -1.19 3.90
CA LEU A 104 -9.25 0.26 3.98
C LEU A 104 -9.57 0.74 5.40
N LEU A 105 -10.45 0.06 6.15
CA LEU A 105 -10.72 0.39 7.56
C LEU A 105 -9.49 0.17 8.44
N GLY A 106 -8.73 -0.89 8.22
CA GLY A 106 -7.47 -1.15 8.90
C GLY A 106 -6.45 -0.04 8.64
N ALA A 107 -6.31 0.37 7.38
CA ALA A 107 -5.44 1.49 6.98
C ALA A 107 -5.91 2.83 7.59
N LEU A 108 -7.21 3.10 7.60
CA LEU A 108 -7.79 4.28 8.26
C LEU A 108 -7.46 4.30 9.76
N THR A 109 -7.55 3.14 10.40
CA THR A 109 -7.21 3.00 11.83
C THR A 109 -5.73 3.30 12.07
N LEU A 110 -4.84 2.80 11.21
CA LEU A 110 -3.40 3.13 11.27
C LEU A 110 -3.19 4.64 11.14
N LEU A 111 -3.77 5.28 10.12
CA LEU A 111 -3.64 6.72 9.89
C LEU A 111 -4.15 7.55 11.07
N ALA A 112 -5.26 7.13 11.71
CA ALA A 112 -5.80 7.81 12.89
C ALA A 112 -4.86 7.75 14.12
N HIS A 113 -3.94 6.78 14.14
CA HIS A 113 -2.95 6.59 15.21
C HIS A 113 -1.52 6.91 14.73
N ALA A 114 -1.37 7.67 13.65
CA ALA A 114 -0.05 8.10 13.20
C ALA A 114 0.63 8.98 14.27
N PRO A 115 1.93 8.75 14.54
CA PRO A 115 2.64 9.46 15.61
C PRO A 115 2.96 10.91 15.29
N ALA A 116 2.70 11.36 14.06
CA ALA A 116 2.87 12.74 13.61
C ALA A 116 1.79 13.12 12.59
N SER A 117 1.49 14.41 12.47
CA SER A 117 0.69 14.91 11.36
C SER A 117 1.46 14.81 10.04
N ALA A 118 0.77 14.51 8.96
CA ALA A 118 1.36 14.44 7.62
C ALA A 118 0.74 15.50 6.71
N ARG A 119 1.53 16.00 5.76
CA ARG A 119 1.03 16.88 4.70
C ARG A 119 0.11 16.11 3.74
N ARG A 120 0.40 14.85 3.50
CA ARG A 120 -0.40 13.91 2.70
C ARG A 120 -0.55 12.59 3.47
N SER A 121 -1.76 12.09 3.55
CA SER A 121 -2.05 10.74 4.07
C SER A 121 -2.45 9.86 2.89
N VAL A 122 -1.73 8.77 2.70
CA VAL A 122 -1.85 7.91 1.51
C VAL A 122 -2.00 6.45 1.91
N VAL A 123 -2.90 5.75 1.23
CA VAL A 123 -3.05 4.30 1.32
C VAL A 123 -2.83 3.70 -0.05
N ASP A 124 -1.90 2.77 -0.14
CA ASP A 124 -1.62 1.99 -1.33
C ASP A 124 -2.25 0.62 -1.22
N VAL A 125 -3.31 0.36 -1.99
CA VAL A 125 -3.96 -0.95 -2.06
C VAL A 125 -3.31 -1.76 -3.18
N ILE A 126 -2.67 -2.87 -2.81
CA ILE A 126 -1.93 -3.77 -3.72
C ILE A 126 -2.64 -5.11 -3.72
N GLY A 127 -3.15 -5.56 -4.87
CA GLY A 127 -3.86 -6.83 -4.98
C GLY A 127 -4.10 -7.30 -6.42
N ASP A 128 -4.57 -8.54 -6.54
CA ASP A 128 -4.80 -9.25 -7.80
C ASP A 128 -6.28 -9.55 -8.09
N GLY A 129 -7.20 -9.17 -7.17
CA GLY A 129 -8.61 -9.52 -7.30
C GLY A 129 -9.56 -8.45 -6.77
N ARG A 130 -10.84 -8.58 -7.16
CA ARG A 130 -11.95 -7.75 -6.67
C ARG A 130 -12.31 -8.13 -5.25
N SER A 131 -12.88 -7.16 -4.51
CA SER A 131 -13.45 -7.46 -3.20
C SER A 131 -14.62 -8.42 -3.34
N ASN A 132 -14.57 -9.55 -2.64
CA ASN A 132 -15.60 -10.60 -2.63
C ASN A 132 -15.99 -11.03 -1.22
N ASP A 133 -15.50 -10.33 -0.19
CA ASP A 133 -15.79 -10.61 1.22
C ASP A 133 -15.81 -9.29 2.03
N GLY A 134 -16.45 -9.35 3.21
CA GLY A 134 -16.53 -8.21 4.13
C GLY A 134 -17.37 -7.05 3.61
N ILE A 135 -17.04 -5.84 4.03
CA ILE A 135 -17.75 -4.63 3.64
C ILE A 135 -17.33 -4.15 2.25
N ALA A 136 -18.27 -3.49 1.54
CA ALA A 136 -17.98 -2.89 0.25
C ALA A 136 -16.92 -1.78 0.38
N PRO A 137 -15.88 -1.73 -0.50
CA PRO A 137 -14.82 -0.74 -0.39
C PRO A 137 -15.28 0.69 -0.72
N GLY A 138 -16.20 0.89 -1.67
CA GLY A 138 -16.64 2.21 -2.12
C GLY A 138 -17.07 3.17 -1.01
N PRO A 139 -18.01 2.78 -0.11
CA PRO A 139 -18.42 3.65 1.00
C PRO A 139 -17.28 3.99 1.98
N VAL A 140 -16.33 3.09 2.19
CA VAL A 140 -15.14 3.34 3.04
C VAL A 140 -14.21 4.32 2.35
N ARG A 141 -13.89 4.06 1.07
CA ARG A 141 -13.11 4.94 0.21
C ARG A 141 -13.68 6.36 0.21
N ASP A 142 -14.99 6.53 0.03
CA ASP A 142 -15.64 7.84 -0.02
C ASP A 142 -15.46 8.61 1.28
N ARG A 143 -15.57 7.95 2.43
CA ARG A 143 -15.33 8.56 3.75
C ARG A 143 -13.87 8.97 3.93
N MET A 144 -12.92 8.14 3.50
CA MET A 144 -11.49 8.44 3.55
C MET A 144 -11.15 9.61 2.64
N ALA A 145 -11.67 9.62 1.40
CA ALA A 145 -11.50 10.71 0.44
C ALA A 145 -12.06 12.04 0.96
N ALA A 146 -13.25 12.02 1.59
CA ALA A 146 -13.85 13.20 2.23
C ALA A 146 -13.02 13.73 3.41
N ALA A 147 -12.20 12.88 4.04
CA ALA A 147 -11.23 13.27 5.07
C ALA A 147 -9.88 13.73 4.50
N GLY A 148 -9.74 13.84 3.16
CA GLY A 148 -8.51 14.27 2.50
C GLY A 148 -7.44 13.16 2.38
N ILE A 149 -7.81 11.90 2.60
CA ILE A 149 -6.90 10.75 2.44
C ILE A 149 -6.93 10.32 0.98
N THR A 150 -5.75 10.12 0.40
CA THR A 150 -5.60 9.57 -0.94
C THR A 150 -5.49 8.04 -0.88
N ILE A 151 -6.29 7.35 -1.67
CA ILE A 151 -6.22 5.90 -1.82
C ILE A 151 -5.80 5.61 -3.27
N ASN A 152 -4.63 5.04 -3.43
CA ASN A 152 -4.08 4.61 -4.71
C ASN A 152 -4.11 3.09 -4.84
N GLY A 153 -3.98 2.59 -6.07
CA GLY A 153 -3.99 1.17 -6.36
C GLY A 153 -2.78 0.68 -7.15
N LEU A 154 -2.37 -0.57 -6.90
CA LEU A 154 -1.58 -1.35 -7.82
C LEU A 154 -2.33 -2.64 -8.11
N CYS A 155 -2.80 -2.78 -9.36
CA CYS A 155 -3.60 -3.90 -9.81
C CYS A 155 -2.72 -4.90 -10.55
N ILE A 156 -2.66 -6.13 -10.07
CA ILE A 156 -1.99 -7.24 -10.76
C ILE A 156 -3.06 -7.95 -11.59
N LEU A 157 -2.94 -7.88 -12.92
CA LEU A 157 -4.01 -8.30 -13.85
C LEU A 157 -3.95 -9.80 -14.22
N HIS A 158 -3.17 -10.59 -13.49
CA HIS A 158 -2.91 -12.00 -13.81
C HIS A 158 -4.21 -12.82 -13.99
N GLU A 159 -5.13 -12.72 -13.03
CA GLU A 159 -6.39 -13.48 -13.06
C GLU A 159 -7.59 -12.62 -13.52
N GLU A 160 -7.57 -11.32 -13.26
CA GLU A 160 -8.65 -10.39 -13.58
C GLU A 160 -8.16 -9.25 -14.50
N PRO A 161 -8.21 -9.42 -15.85
CA PRO A 161 -7.70 -8.41 -16.78
C PRO A 161 -8.40 -7.05 -16.71
N ASP A 162 -9.62 -6.98 -16.21
CA ASP A 162 -10.43 -5.75 -16.06
C ASP A 162 -10.44 -5.21 -14.60
N LEU A 163 -9.52 -5.70 -13.75
CA LEU A 163 -9.40 -5.29 -12.35
C LEU A 163 -9.22 -3.78 -12.18
N LEU A 164 -8.51 -3.12 -13.11
CA LEU A 164 -8.34 -1.67 -13.09
C LEU A 164 -9.67 -0.92 -13.08
N HIS A 165 -10.68 -1.40 -13.83
CA HIS A 165 -12.00 -0.77 -13.84
C HIS A 165 -12.65 -0.85 -12.46
N PHE A 166 -12.56 -1.99 -11.79
CA PHE A 166 -13.08 -2.15 -10.43
C PHE A 166 -12.34 -1.23 -9.43
N TYR A 167 -11.01 -1.16 -9.51
CA TYR A 167 -10.25 -0.26 -8.65
C TYR A 167 -10.62 1.21 -8.88
N ALA A 168 -10.81 1.62 -10.15
CA ALA A 168 -11.18 2.98 -10.49
C ALA A 168 -12.58 3.38 -9.98
N THR A 169 -13.50 2.42 -9.89
CA THR A 169 -14.88 2.70 -9.45
C THR A 169 -15.09 2.51 -7.95
N GLU A 170 -14.43 1.53 -7.34
CA GLU A 170 -14.73 1.09 -5.97
C GLU A 170 -13.61 1.33 -4.97
N VAL A 171 -12.34 1.41 -5.40
CA VAL A 171 -11.20 1.37 -4.46
C VAL A 171 -10.45 2.69 -4.36
N ILE A 172 -9.99 3.24 -5.49
CA ILE A 172 -9.20 4.47 -5.48
C ILE A 172 -10.06 5.71 -5.26
N GLY A 173 -9.51 6.72 -4.61
CA GLY A 173 -10.21 7.99 -4.36
C GLY A 173 -9.39 8.96 -3.53
N GLY A 174 -9.89 10.17 -3.40
CA GLY A 174 -9.19 11.26 -2.73
C GLY A 174 -8.35 12.11 -3.68
N PRO A 175 -7.61 13.10 -3.15
CA PRO A 175 -6.82 14.04 -3.95
C PRO A 175 -5.78 13.32 -4.81
N ASP A 176 -5.77 13.59 -6.12
CA ASP A 176 -4.80 13.07 -7.09
C ASP A 176 -4.67 11.53 -7.11
N ALA A 177 -5.74 10.81 -6.72
CA ALA A 177 -5.74 9.35 -6.67
C ALA A 177 -5.51 8.73 -8.05
N PHE A 178 -4.69 7.68 -8.09
CA PHE A 178 -4.35 6.96 -9.30
C PHE A 178 -4.19 5.46 -9.07
N ALA A 179 -4.22 4.68 -10.15
CA ALA A 179 -3.86 3.28 -10.13
C ALA A 179 -2.79 2.95 -11.18
N VAL A 180 -1.90 2.05 -10.85
CA VAL A 180 -0.91 1.46 -11.75
C VAL A 180 -1.25 -0.01 -11.94
N THR A 181 -1.00 -0.54 -13.13
CA THR A 181 -1.19 -1.96 -13.43
C THR A 181 0.12 -2.65 -13.76
N CYS A 182 0.20 -3.93 -13.46
CA CYS A 182 1.14 -4.87 -14.09
C CYS A 182 0.36 -6.07 -14.63
N THR A 183 0.88 -6.66 -15.70
CA THR A 183 0.22 -7.79 -16.36
C THR A 183 0.31 -9.05 -15.52
N ASP A 184 1.45 -9.22 -14.85
CA ASP A 184 1.77 -10.41 -14.08
C ASP A 184 2.78 -10.08 -12.97
N TYR A 185 2.99 -10.98 -12.02
CA TYR A 185 3.89 -10.82 -10.88
C TYR A 185 5.36 -10.56 -11.25
N PRO A 186 5.96 -11.13 -12.32
CA PRO A 186 7.30 -10.75 -12.77
C PRO A 186 7.45 -9.24 -13.09
N ASP A 187 6.36 -8.58 -13.53
CA ASP A 187 6.36 -7.15 -13.87
C ASP A 187 6.11 -6.25 -12.64
N PHE A 188 5.78 -6.84 -11.49
CA PHE A 188 5.37 -6.13 -10.28
C PHE A 188 6.41 -5.12 -9.80
N ALA A 189 7.68 -5.50 -9.74
CA ALA A 189 8.75 -4.60 -9.27
C ALA A 189 8.85 -3.31 -10.08
N ALA A 190 8.72 -3.41 -11.41
CA ALA A 190 8.74 -2.25 -12.30
C ALA A 190 7.48 -1.38 -12.12
N ALA A 191 6.31 -1.99 -11.92
CA ALA A 191 5.06 -1.28 -11.65
C ALA A 191 5.11 -0.57 -10.29
N MET A 192 5.59 -1.24 -9.25
CA MET A 192 5.73 -0.66 -7.91
C MET A 192 6.70 0.52 -7.88
N ARG A 193 7.82 0.41 -8.60
CA ARG A 193 8.76 1.51 -8.77
C ARG A 193 8.10 2.73 -9.44
N ARG A 194 7.36 2.54 -10.54
CA ARG A 194 6.64 3.64 -11.21
C ARG A 194 5.62 4.28 -10.27
N LYS A 195 4.87 3.44 -9.54
CA LYS A 195 3.86 3.89 -8.60
C LYS A 195 4.47 4.74 -7.47
N LEU A 196 5.47 4.23 -6.76
CA LEU A 196 6.11 4.97 -5.67
C LEU A 196 6.82 6.24 -6.17
N ALA A 197 7.44 6.21 -7.36
CA ALA A 197 8.04 7.41 -7.94
C ALA A 197 7.00 8.52 -8.21
N GLN A 198 5.80 8.17 -8.67
CA GLN A 198 4.68 9.11 -8.82
C GLN A 198 4.16 9.59 -7.47
N GLU A 199 4.15 8.73 -6.46
CA GLU A 199 3.69 9.02 -5.10
C GLU A 199 4.53 10.10 -4.41
N VAL A 200 5.85 10.03 -4.59
CA VAL A 200 6.82 10.91 -3.90
C VAL A 200 7.21 12.14 -4.72
N ALA A 201 6.66 12.31 -5.91
CA ALA A 201 6.94 13.45 -6.80
C ALA A 201 6.21 14.78 -6.32
#